data_8534dcf4fe05bc0f1e071421f19c251e
#
_entry.id   8534dcf4fe05bc0f1e071421f19c251e
#
_cell.length_a   1.000
_cell.length_b   1.000
_cell.length_c   1.000
_cell.angle_alpha   90.00
_cell.angle_beta   90.00
_cell.angle_gamma   90.00
#
_symmetry.space_group_name_H-M   'P 1'
#
loop_
_entity.id
_entity.type
_entity.pdbx_description
1 polymer ?
#
loop_
_entity_poly.entity_id
_entity_poly.type
_entity_poly.pdbx_seq_one_letter_code
_entity_poly.pdbx_strand_id
1 'polypeptide(L)'
;MSISKNLNLPLALELAKTNLQAKYAGSIFGFLWSILNPLILFLTYLFAFKIILRIPWTHQDIGAFCLVIFFWHWLAQSLTESTSLVLGNKHLLSKVPVKLETLAIAAVLSNFAQFFIANILCILVISVTLGLTFNPILYFLAISLTLLLVIHFYTVLGSLNVFFRDIQHLVVNFLTPIFLLTPAIYDLKDIPKEALPIVWLNPLTSFVTIFKAAFKEIELHYLILSVSLAIGWIALMFLLHKVIQAKMLKQLLDAL
;
A
#
# COMPACT_ATOMS: atom_id res chain seq x y z
N MET A 1 -10.10 30.92 3.64
CA MET A 1 -8.96 30.04 3.43
C MET A 1 -8.97 29.53 2.00
N SER A 2 -7.93 29.71 1.20
CA SER A 2 -7.92 29.29 -0.20
C SER A 2 -6.97 28.09 -0.35
N ILE A 3 -7.48 26.96 -0.83
CA ILE A 3 -6.63 25.86 -1.28
C ILE A 3 -6.08 26.23 -2.66
N SER A 4 -4.77 26.07 -2.88
CA SER A 4 -4.15 26.26 -4.19
C SER A 4 -4.85 25.41 -5.25
N LYS A 5 -5.07 25.99 -6.44
CA LYS A 5 -5.64 25.25 -7.58
C LYS A 5 -4.60 24.33 -8.27
N ASN A 6 -3.31 24.57 -8.06
CA ASN A 6 -2.24 23.86 -8.76
C ASN A 6 -1.54 22.85 -7.85
N LEU A 7 -1.25 21.66 -8.39
CA LEU A 7 -0.37 20.68 -7.76
C LEU A 7 1.04 21.26 -7.68
N ASN A 8 1.65 21.21 -6.48
CA ASN A 8 3.03 21.69 -6.27
C ASN A 8 3.95 20.50 -6.02
N LEU A 9 4.50 19.94 -7.10
CA LEU A 9 5.38 18.78 -7.03
C LEU A 9 6.71 19.08 -6.29
N PRO A 10 7.40 20.22 -6.50
CA PRO A 10 8.57 20.57 -5.71
C PRO A 10 8.30 20.58 -4.20
N LEU A 11 7.18 21.18 -3.78
CA LEU A 11 6.77 21.16 -2.37
C LEU A 11 6.49 19.74 -1.87
N ALA A 12 5.85 18.89 -2.68
CA ALA A 12 5.60 17.50 -2.31
C ALA A 12 6.89 16.72 -2.07
N LEU A 13 7.93 16.94 -2.89
CA LEU A 13 9.24 16.31 -2.72
C LEU A 13 9.96 16.77 -1.45
N GLU A 14 9.95 18.06 -1.16
CA GLU A 14 10.55 18.59 0.09
C GLU A 14 9.81 18.08 1.34
N LEU A 15 8.48 18.06 1.30
CA LEU A 15 7.68 17.47 2.38
C LEU A 15 7.93 15.96 2.53
N ALA A 16 8.08 15.22 1.43
CA ALA A 16 8.40 13.79 1.48
C ALA A 16 9.74 13.54 2.17
N LYS A 17 10.76 14.34 1.84
CA LYS A 17 12.08 14.27 2.49
C LYS A 17 11.99 14.58 3.98
N THR A 18 11.27 15.64 4.34
CA THR A 18 11.06 16.04 5.74
C THR A 18 10.32 14.97 6.52
N ASN A 19 9.26 14.39 5.95
CA ASN A 19 8.49 13.29 6.56
C ASN A 19 9.39 12.07 6.81
N LEU A 20 10.23 11.71 5.82
CA LEU A 20 11.16 10.60 5.96
C LEU A 20 12.18 10.82 7.08
N GLN A 21 12.75 12.04 7.18
CA GLN A 21 13.68 12.39 8.24
C GLN A 21 13.02 12.41 9.62
N ALA A 22 11.82 12.99 9.73
CA ALA A 22 11.07 13.07 10.97
C ALA A 22 10.69 11.69 11.51
N LYS A 23 10.37 10.74 10.62
CA LYS A 23 9.96 9.38 10.99
C LYS A 23 11.03 8.61 11.75
N TYR A 24 12.30 8.89 11.49
CA TYR A 24 13.43 8.18 12.09
C TYR A 24 14.27 9.07 13.03
N ALA A 25 13.84 10.29 13.28
CA ALA A 25 14.53 11.18 14.19
C ALA A 25 14.61 10.58 15.60
N GLY A 26 15.80 10.52 16.17
CA GLY A 26 16.05 9.96 17.50
C GLY A 26 16.05 8.42 17.60
N SER A 27 15.88 7.70 16.49
CA SER A 27 15.93 6.24 16.48
C SER A 27 17.37 5.73 16.29
N ILE A 28 17.82 4.76 17.13
CA ILE A 28 19.15 4.13 17.01
C ILE A 28 19.29 3.37 15.68
N PHE A 29 18.28 2.60 15.30
CA PHE A 29 18.28 1.84 14.04
C PHE A 29 17.80 2.67 12.84
N GLY A 30 17.17 3.82 13.09
CA GLY A 30 16.74 4.74 12.04
C GLY A 30 16.00 4.05 10.89
N PHE A 31 16.50 4.26 9.68
CA PHE A 31 15.93 3.71 8.45
C PHE A 31 15.92 2.17 8.39
N LEU A 32 16.78 1.47 9.15
CA LEU A 32 16.80 0.00 9.17
C LEU A 32 15.47 -0.61 9.60
N TRP A 33 14.65 0.11 10.38
CA TRP A 33 13.32 -0.36 10.74
C TRP A 33 12.40 -0.59 9.54
N SER A 34 12.61 0.13 8.45
CA SER A 34 11.84 -0.09 7.22
C SER A 34 12.09 -1.47 6.59
N ILE A 35 13.24 -2.06 6.87
CA ILE A 35 13.62 -3.41 6.42
C ILE A 35 13.32 -4.44 7.50
N LEU A 36 13.70 -4.15 8.76
CA LEU A 36 13.59 -5.10 9.86
C LEU A 36 12.13 -5.48 10.15
N ASN A 37 11.19 -4.52 10.14
CA ASN A 37 9.79 -4.81 10.44
C ASN A 37 9.16 -5.83 9.47
N PRO A 38 9.17 -5.61 8.13
CA PRO A 38 8.63 -6.60 7.21
C PRO A 38 9.47 -7.89 7.17
N LEU A 39 10.79 -7.82 7.41
CA LEU A 39 11.65 -9.00 7.47
C LEU A 39 11.30 -9.90 8.66
N ILE A 40 11.14 -9.35 9.85
CA ILE A 40 10.72 -10.10 11.05
C ILE A 40 9.37 -10.75 10.80
N LEU A 41 8.42 -10.02 10.22
CA LEU A 41 7.10 -10.55 9.89
C LEU A 41 7.19 -11.70 8.87
N PHE A 42 7.97 -11.51 7.80
CA PHE A 42 8.22 -12.54 6.80
C PHE A 42 8.83 -13.81 7.42
N LEU A 43 9.88 -13.67 8.22
CA LEU A 43 10.54 -14.80 8.88
C LEU A 43 9.61 -15.52 9.86
N THR A 44 8.79 -14.77 10.60
CA THR A 44 7.80 -15.34 11.52
C THR A 44 6.77 -16.19 10.76
N TYR A 45 6.21 -15.66 9.68
CA TYR A 45 5.26 -16.41 8.86
C TYR A 45 5.93 -17.58 8.13
N LEU A 46 7.14 -17.40 7.61
CA LEU A 46 7.89 -18.49 6.97
C LEU A 46 8.13 -19.64 7.96
N PHE A 47 8.52 -19.33 9.19
CA PHE A 47 8.69 -20.31 10.26
C PHE A 47 7.36 -21.03 10.57
N ALA A 48 6.28 -20.27 10.76
CA ALA A 48 4.96 -20.82 11.07
C ALA A 48 4.42 -21.73 9.96
N PHE A 49 4.46 -21.26 8.70
CA PHE A 49 3.83 -21.98 7.60
C PHE A 49 4.70 -23.13 7.07
N LYS A 50 6.01 -22.90 6.88
CA LYS A 50 6.89 -23.92 6.30
C LYS A 50 7.38 -24.94 7.32
N ILE A 51 7.69 -24.51 8.57
CA ILE A 51 8.28 -25.40 9.57
C ILE A 51 7.24 -26.02 10.48
N ILE A 52 6.30 -25.22 11.06
CA ILE A 52 5.29 -25.75 11.99
C ILE A 52 4.16 -26.44 11.22
N LEU A 53 3.52 -25.73 10.27
CA LEU A 53 2.38 -26.25 9.51
C LEU A 53 2.79 -27.12 8.32
N ARG A 54 4.07 -27.17 7.97
CA ARG A 54 4.66 -27.97 6.89
C ARG A 54 3.98 -27.80 5.54
N ILE A 55 3.54 -26.57 5.22
CA ILE A 55 2.98 -26.25 3.91
C ILE A 55 4.06 -26.47 2.84
N PRO A 56 3.78 -27.21 1.75
CA PRO A 56 4.76 -27.60 0.74
C PRO A 56 5.10 -26.43 -0.21
N TRP A 57 5.60 -25.31 0.33
CA TRP A 57 6.00 -24.17 -0.47
C TRP A 57 7.25 -24.44 -1.28
N THR A 58 7.19 -24.11 -2.57
CA THR A 58 8.33 -24.08 -3.49
C THR A 58 9.20 -22.84 -3.21
N HIS A 59 10.37 -22.75 -3.85
CA HIS A 59 11.21 -21.55 -3.79
C HIS A 59 10.46 -20.33 -4.37
N GLN A 60 9.69 -20.51 -5.44
CA GLN A 60 8.88 -19.45 -6.04
C GLN A 60 7.79 -18.94 -5.08
N ASP A 61 7.15 -19.84 -4.32
CA ASP A 61 6.16 -19.44 -3.31
C ASP A 61 6.81 -18.58 -2.21
N ILE A 62 8.00 -18.96 -1.75
CA ILE A 62 8.76 -18.20 -0.74
C ILE A 62 9.14 -16.82 -1.30
N GLY A 63 9.63 -16.75 -2.52
CA GLY A 63 9.97 -15.48 -3.18
C GLY A 63 8.77 -14.57 -3.35
N ALA A 64 7.67 -15.10 -3.89
CA ALA A 64 6.42 -14.36 -4.06
C ALA A 64 5.84 -13.89 -2.72
N PHE A 65 5.86 -14.75 -1.70
CA PHE A 65 5.39 -14.40 -0.36
C PHE A 65 6.23 -13.29 0.30
N CYS A 66 7.56 -13.32 0.14
CA CYS A 66 8.42 -12.25 0.63
C CYS A 66 8.04 -10.90 -0.01
N LEU A 67 7.88 -10.83 -1.34
CA LEU A 67 7.42 -9.62 -2.01
C LEU A 67 6.10 -9.12 -1.44
N VAL A 68 5.13 -10.03 -1.27
CA VAL A 68 3.80 -9.69 -0.76
C VAL A 68 3.84 -9.18 0.67
N ILE A 69 4.67 -9.72 1.56
CA ILE A 69 4.78 -9.23 2.95
C ILE A 69 5.36 -7.81 2.99
N PHE A 70 6.40 -7.52 2.21
CA PHE A 70 6.95 -6.16 2.14
C PHE A 70 5.94 -5.18 1.52
N PHE A 71 5.25 -5.60 0.47
CA PHE A 71 4.15 -4.83 -0.13
C PHE A 71 3.02 -4.57 0.87
N TRP A 72 2.58 -5.62 1.59
CA TRP A 72 1.53 -5.51 2.58
C TRP A 72 1.90 -4.54 3.70
N HIS A 73 3.13 -4.64 4.22
CA HIS A 73 3.61 -3.75 5.28
C HIS A 73 3.55 -2.28 4.84
N TRP A 74 4.04 -1.98 3.65
CA TRP A 74 3.97 -0.64 3.07
C TRP A 74 2.53 -0.16 2.88
N LEU A 75 1.66 -1.02 2.34
CA LEU A 75 0.26 -0.69 2.08
C LEU A 75 -0.50 -0.44 3.40
N ALA A 76 -0.37 -1.34 4.37
CA ALA A 76 -1.01 -1.24 5.68
C ALA A 76 -0.58 0.04 6.42
N GLN A 77 0.71 0.36 6.39
CA GLN A 77 1.25 1.59 6.93
C GLN A 77 0.68 2.82 6.19
N SER A 78 0.66 2.80 4.86
CA SER A 78 0.13 3.90 4.06
C SER A 78 -1.37 4.13 4.32
N LEU A 79 -2.17 3.07 4.44
CA LEU A 79 -3.60 3.17 4.74
C LEU A 79 -3.83 3.73 6.16
N THR A 80 -3.07 3.29 7.14
CA THR A 80 -3.16 3.80 8.51
C THR A 80 -2.78 5.28 8.59
N GLU A 81 -1.67 5.68 7.98
CA GLU A 81 -1.20 7.07 7.95
C GLU A 81 -2.14 7.98 7.14
N SER A 82 -2.81 7.45 6.12
CA SER A 82 -3.73 8.23 5.29
C SER A 82 -4.87 8.85 6.09
N THR A 83 -5.35 8.18 7.12
CA THR A 83 -6.44 8.68 7.97
C THR A 83 -6.06 9.97 8.70
N SER A 84 -4.79 10.17 9.01
CA SER A 84 -4.28 11.36 9.70
C SER A 84 -3.80 12.47 8.75
N LEU A 85 -3.89 12.29 7.43
CA LEU A 85 -3.35 13.25 6.45
C LEU A 85 -3.79 14.69 6.69
N VAL A 86 -5.07 14.92 6.87
CA VAL A 86 -5.65 16.27 7.03
C VAL A 86 -5.40 16.79 8.44
N LEU A 87 -5.74 16.01 9.45
CA LEU A 87 -5.62 16.41 10.86
C LEU A 87 -4.16 16.62 11.27
N GLY A 88 -3.25 15.75 10.83
CA GLY A 88 -1.82 15.88 11.09
C GLY A 88 -1.17 17.10 10.42
N ASN A 89 -1.74 17.58 9.32
CA ASN A 89 -1.24 18.75 8.59
C ASN A 89 -2.09 20.01 8.81
N LYS A 90 -2.94 20.03 9.85
CA LYS A 90 -3.85 21.16 10.14
C LYS A 90 -3.12 22.52 10.19
N HIS A 91 -1.97 22.62 10.86
CA HIS A 91 -1.19 23.86 10.96
C HIS A 91 -0.66 24.33 9.61
N LEU A 92 -0.27 23.40 8.73
CA LEU A 92 0.19 23.76 7.38
C LEU A 92 -0.99 24.24 6.53
N LEU A 93 -2.09 23.51 6.54
CA LEU A 93 -3.30 23.83 5.80
C LEU A 93 -3.94 25.16 6.24
N SER A 94 -3.78 25.55 7.52
CA SER A 94 -4.29 26.83 8.02
C SER A 94 -3.45 28.04 7.61
N LYS A 95 -2.16 27.85 7.32
CA LYS A 95 -1.22 28.96 7.04
C LYS A 95 -0.89 29.11 5.56
N VAL A 96 -0.89 28.02 4.81
CA VAL A 96 -0.44 28.00 3.40
C VAL A 96 -1.51 27.35 2.53
N PRO A 97 -1.86 27.95 1.37
CA PRO A 97 -2.79 27.36 0.43
C PRO A 97 -2.15 26.16 -0.30
N VAL A 98 -2.28 24.96 0.26
CA VAL A 98 -1.74 23.71 -0.30
C VAL A 98 -2.89 22.79 -0.67
N LYS A 99 -2.77 22.09 -1.80
CA LYS A 99 -3.69 21.03 -2.18
C LYS A 99 -3.52 19.78 -1.31
N LEU A 100 -4.62 19.10 -0.98
CA LEU A 100 -4.57 17.82 -0.28
C LEU A 100 -3.78 16.77 -1.07
N GLU A 101 -3.87 16.77 -2.40
CA GLU A 101 -3.10 15.88 -3.26
C GLU A 101 -1.58 16.12 -3.13
N THR A 102 -1.13 17.35 -2.92
CA THR A 102 0.30 17.64 -2.67
C THR A 102 0.78 16.95 -1.39
N LEU A 103 -0.02 17.01 -0.32
CA LEU A 103 0.27 16.33 0.95
C LEU A 103 0.19 14.81 0.81
N ALA A 104 -0.82 14.30 0.09
CA ALA A 104 -0.96 12.88 -0.19
C ALA A 104 0.24 12.32 -0.96
N ILE A 105 0.67 13.01 -2.03
CA ILE A 105 1.86 12.63 -2.81
C ILE A 105 3.10 12.66 -1.93
N ALA A 106 3.29 13.67 -1.09
CA ALA A 106 4.42 13.75 -0.17
C ALA A 106 4.47 12.54 0.78
N ALA A 107 3.35 12.17 1.40
CA ALA A 107 3.26 11.04 2.30
C ALA A 107 3.49 9.71 1.56
N VAL A 108 2.87 9.54 0.38
CA VAL A 108 3.05 8.35 -0.46
C VAL A 108 4.51 8.19 -0.89
N LEU A 109 5.17 9.25 -1.35
CA LEU A 109 6.57 9.20 -1.77
C LEU A 109 7.50 8.86 -0.61
N SER A 110 7.26 9.42 0.58
CA SER A 110 8.03 9.10 1.78
C SER A 110 7.96 7.60 2.13
N ASN A 111 6.75 7.03 2.15
CA ASN A 111 6.53 5.62 2.45
C ASN A 111 7.01 4.70 1.32
N PHE A 112 6.82 5.13 0.07
CA PHE A 112 7.27 4.38 -1.10
C PHE A 112 8.80 4.27 -1.15
N ALA A 113 9.54 5.31 -0.82
CA ALA A 113 11.00 5.27 -0.80
C ALA A 113 11.52 4.18 0.17
N GLN A 114 10.91 4.05 1.35
CA GLN A 114 11.25 3.03 2.34
C GLN A 114 10.94 1.63 1.81
N PHE A 115 9.72 1.43 1.33
CA PHE A 115 9.28 0.16 0.74
C PHE A 115 10.19 -0.25 -0.42
N PHE A 116 10.47 0.67 -1.35
CA PHE A 116 11.21 0.37 -2.57
C PHE A 116 12.63 -0.12 -2.26
N ILE A 117 13.35 0.57 -1.38
CA ILE A 117 14.70 0.17 -0.98
C ILE A 117 14.68 -1.20 -0.29
N ALA A 118 13.77 -1.41 0.68
CA ALA A 118 13.65 -2.66 1.40
C ALA A 118 13.27 -3.83 0.47
N ASN A 119 12.34 -3.57 -0.47
CA ASN A 119 11.85 -4.59 -1.40
C ASN A 119 12.90 -4.97 -2.45
N ILE A 120 13.66 -4.00 -2.99
CA ILE A 120 14.77 -4.31 -3.92
C ILE A 120 15.84 -5.15 -3.24
N LEU A 121 16.22 -4.85 -2.00
CA LEU A 121 17.15 -5.67 -1.24
C LEU A 121 16.63 -7.10 -1.04
N CYS A 122 15.34 -7.24 -0.71
CA CYS A 122 14.68 -8.55 -0.60
C CYS A 122 14.72 -9.31 -1.94
N ILE A 123 14.38 -8.66 -3.07
CA ILE A 123 14.43 -9.26 -4.41
C ILE A 123 15.84 -9.77 -4.71
N LEU A 124 16.87 -8.96 -4.49
CA LEU A 124 18.27 -9.34 -4.75
C LEU A 124 18.68 -10.56 -3.91
N VAL A 125 18.42 -10.53 -2.61
CA VAL A 125 18.77 -11.63 -1.71
C VAL A 125 18.06 -12.92 -2.12
N ILE A 126 16.76 -12.88 -2.36
CA ILE A 126 15.96 -14.06 -2.71
C ILE A 126 16.33 -14.60 -4.09
N SER A 127 16.52 -13.72 -5.09
CA SER A 127 16.93 -14.16 -6.42
C SER A 127 18.29 -14.87 -6.40
N VAL A 128 19.26 -14.35 -5.64
CA VAL A 128 20.58 -14.97 -5.53
C VAL A 128 20.54 -16.25 -4.70
N THR A 129 19.86 -16.25 -3.54
CA THR A 129 19.88 -17.40 -2.62
C THR A 129 19.02 -18.57 -3.07
N LEU A 130 17.89 -18.30 -3.75
CA LEU A 130 16.96 -19.33 -4.22
C LEU A 130 17.07 -19.60 -5.72
N GLY A 131 17.91 -18.87 -6.44
CA GLY A 131 18.08 -19.03 -7.90
C GLY A 131 16.83 -18.68 -8.70
N LEU A 132 16.03 -17.71 -8.22
CA LEU A 132 14.74 -17.37 -8.84
C LEU A 132 14.90 -16.35 -9.96
N THR A 133 14.18 -16.55 -11.04
CA THR A 133 13.99 -15.55 -12.10
C THR A 133 12.98 -14.51 -11.63
N PHE A 134 13.29 -13.25 -11.86
CA PHE A 134 12.45 -12.11 -11.48
C PHE A 134 11.92 -11.41 -12.74
N ASN A 135 10.62 -11.13 -12.79
CA ASN A 135 9.99 -10.38 -13.87
C ASN A 135 9.81 -8.90 -13.47
N PRO A 136 10.69 -8.00 -13.93
CA PRO A 136 10.61 -6.59 -13.55
C PRO A 136 9.40 -5.88 -14.15
N ILE A 137 8.90 -6.31 -15.30
CA ILE A 137 7.75 -5.65 -15.97
C ILE A 137 6.50 -5.77 -15.09
N LEU A 138 6.18 -6.98 -14.62
CA LEU A 138 5.03 -7.22 -13.75
C LEU A 138 5.19 -6.55 -12.39
N TYR A 139 6.41 -6.52 -11.85
CA TYR A 139 6.72 -5.82 -10.61
C TYR A 139 6.45 -4.31 -10.72
N PHE A 140 6.99 -3.64 -11.75
CA PHE A 140 6.78 -2.21 -11.93
C PHE A 140 5.33 -1.87 -12.31
N LEU A 141 4.63 -2.76 -13.03
CA LEU A 141 3.20 -2.63 -13.28
C LEU A 141 2.42 -2.64 -11.95
N ALA A 142 2.66 -3.61 -11.08
CA ALA A 142 2.02 -3.71 -9.77
C ALA A 142 2.28 -2.46 -8.91
N ILE A 143 3.53 -1.99 -8.85
CA ILE A 143 3.91 -0.75 -8.13
C ILE A 143 3.14 0.45 -8.69
N SER A 144 3.13 0.64 -10.01
CA SER A 144 2.51 1.80 -10.64
C SER A 144 1.00 1.86 -10.34
N LEU A 145 0.31 0.72 -10.49
CA LEU A 145 -1.12 0.62 -10.17
C LEU A 145 -1.38 0.88 -8.68
N THR A 146 -0.53 0.33 -7.80
CA THR A 146 -0.69 0.53 -6.36
C THR A 146 -0.45 1.98 -5.92
N LEU A 147 0.56 2.65 -6.47
CA LEU A 147 0.82 4.06 -6.19
C LEU A 147 -0.38 4.94 -6.54
N LEU A 148 -1.01 4.70 -7.71
CA LEU A 148 -2.22 5.41 -8.09
C LEU A 148 -3.36 5.17 -7.09
N LEU A 149 -3.57 3.93 -6.68
CA LEU A 149 -4.59 3.59 -5.69
C LEU A 149 -4.33 4.28 -4.35
N VAL A 150 -3.11 4.19 -3.83
CA VAL A 150 -2.73 4.71 -2.50
C VAL A 150 -2.85 6.24 -2.42
N ILE A 151 -2.49 6.98 -3.48
CA ILE A 151 -2.69 8.44 -3.54
C ILE A 151 -4.17 8.80 -3.32
N HIS A 152 -5.08 8.07 -3.95
CA HIS A 152 -6.51 8.31 -3.77
C HIS A 152 -7.00 7.90 -2.38
N PHE A 153 -6.49 6.81 -1.81
CA PHE A 153 -6.78 6.44 -0.43
C PHE A 153 -6.38 7.55 0.56
N TYR A 154 -5.20 8.14 0.42
CA TYR A 154 -4.76 9.24 1.30
C TYR A 154 -5.74 10.40 1.29
N THR A 155 -6.21 10.81 0.12
CA THR A 155 -7.16 11.93 0.02
C THR A 155 -8.56 11.57 0.51
N VAL A 156 -9.05 10.37 0.21
CA VAL A 156 -10.38 9.91 0.61
C VAL A 156 -10.44 9.67 2.13
N LEU A 157 -9.58 8.81 2.65
CA LEU A 157 -9.59 8.44 4.08
C LEU A 157 -9.21 9.61 4.98
N GLY A 158 -8.23 10.41 4.56
CA GLY A 158 -7.84 11.62 5.30
C GLY A 158 -8.96 12.65 5.39
N SER A 159 -9.75 12.83 4.32
CA SER A 159 -10.91 13.72 4.33
C SER A 159 -12.05 13.16 5.17
N LEU A 160 -12.35 11.87 5.03
CA LEU A 160 -13.43 11.23 5.80
C LEU A 160 -13.14 11.23 7.31
N ASN A 161 -11.88 11.04 7.70
CA ASN A 161 -11.50 11.02 9.12
C ASN A 161 -11.66 12.37 9.84
N VAL A 162 -11.75 13.48 9.10
CA VAL A 162 -12.08 14.79 9.71
C VAL A 162 -13.50 14.81 10.23
N PHE A 163 -14.44 14.16 9.53
CA PHE A 163 -15.86 14.12 9.90
C PHE A 163 -16.19 12.93 10.79
N PHE A 164 -15.54 11.78 10.55
CA PHE A 164 -15.81 10.51 11.23
C PHE A 164 -14.47 9.94 11.74
N ARG A 165 -14.12 10.26 12.98
CA ARG A 165 -12.85 9.82 13.62
C ARG A 165 -12.72 8.29 13.73
N ASP A 166 -13.83 7.58 13.67
CA ASP A 166 -13.86 6.12 13.70
C ASP A 166 -13.22 5.47 12.45
N ILE A 167 -13.06 6.24 11.37
CA ILE A 167 -12.38 5.75 10.14
C ILE A 167 -10.98 5.22 10.45
N GLN A 168 -10.23 5.87 11.34
CA GLN A 168 -8.92 5.39 11.77
C GLN A 168 -9.00 4.02 12.44
N HIS A 169 -9.95 3.82 13.34
CA HIS A 169 -10.15 2.53 14.02
C HIS A 169 -10.63 1.45 13.05
N LEU A 170 -11.54 1.80 12.11
CA LEU A 170 -11.99 0.88 11.08
C LEU A 170 -10.82 0.41 10.22
N VAL A 171 -9.99 1.34 9.70
CA VAL A 171 -8.84 0.99 8.87
C VAL A 171 -7.92 0.01 9.60
N VAL A 172 -7.48 0.34 10.82
CA VAL A 172 -6.54 -0.48 11.60
C VAL A 172 -7.10 -1.88 11.87
N ASN A 173 -8.38 -1.97 12.29
CA ASN A 173 -9.00 -3.24 12.65
C ASN A 173 -9.31 -4.14 11.44
N PHE A 174 -9.62 -3.55 10.27
CA PHE A 174 -9.92 -4.33 9.06
C PHE A 174 -8.68 -4.78 8.30
N LEU A 175 -7.50 -4.21 8.54
CA LEU A 175 -6.28 -4.61 7.84
C LEU A 175 -5.95 -6.10 8.03
N THR A 176 -6.03 -6.64 9.25
CA THR A 176 -5.73 -8.05 9.51
C THR A 176 -6.72 -9.01 8.83
N PRO A 177 -8.06 -8.86 8.97
CA PRO A 177 -9.01 -9.67 8.22
C PRO A 177 -8.81 -9.59 6.70
N ILE A 178 -8.59 -8.39 6.16
CA ILE A 178 -8.36 -8.19 4.72
C ILE A 178 -7.09 -8.92 4.26
N PHE A 179 -6.02 -8.91 5.06
CA PHE A 179 -4.80 -9.68 4.75
C PHE A 179 -5.07 -11.17 4.60
N LEU A 180 -5.83 -11.75 5.53
CA LEU A 180 -6.16 -13.18 5.50
C LEU A 180 -7.07 -13.54 4.32
N LEU A 181 -7.95 -12.62 3.91
CA LEU A 181 -8.80 -12.78 2.72
C LEU A 181 -8.06 -12.52 1.40
N THR A 182 -6.85 -11.94 1.46
CA THR A 182 -6.03 -11.71 0.28
C THR A 182 -5.20 -12.97 -0.02
N PRO A 183 -5.02 -13.42 -1.27
CA PRO A 183 -4.23 -14.59 -1.62
C PRO A 183 -2.73 -14.34 -1.48
N ALA A 184 -2.31 -13.91 -0.26
CA ALA A 184 -0.93 -13.68 0.11
C ALA A 184 -0.21 -15.01 0.40
N ILE A 185 -0.86 -15.88 1.17
CA ILE A 185 -0.31 -17.12 1.73
C ILE A 185 -0.67 -18.34 0.87
N TYR A 186 -1.77 -18.25 0.13
CA TYR A 186 -2.34 -19.32 -0.70
C TYR A 186 -2.47 -18.86 -2.16
N ASP A 187 -2.77 -19.77 -3.06
CA ASP A 187 -2.97 -19.46 -4.47
C ASP A 187 -4.44 -19.40 -4.84
N LEU A 188 -4.77 -18.60 -5.86
CA LEU A 188 -6.16 -18.49 -6.36
C LEU A 188 -6.71 -19.82 -6.84
N LYS A 189 -5.87 -20.70 -7.40
CA LYS A 189 -6.27 -22.04 -7.88
C LYS A 189 -6.68 -22.98 -6.76
N ASP A 190 -6.24 -22.74 -5.51
CA ASP A 190 -6.51 -23.59 -4.36
C ASP A 190 -7.82 -23.18 -3.64
N ILE A 191 -8.44 -22.07 -4.08
CA ILE A 191 -9.68 -21.56 -3.49
C ILE A 191 -10.89 -22.29 -4.09
N PRO A 192 -11.85 -22.74 -3.25
CA PRO A 192 -13.12 -23.27 -3.74
C PRO A 192 -13.82 -22.26 -4.67
N LYS A 193 -14.42 -22.76 -5.76
CA LYS A 193 -15.06 -21.88 -6.78
C LYS A 193 -16.14 -20.96 -6.18
N GLU A 194 -16.83 -21.43 -5.16
CA GLU A 194 -17.88 -20.70 -4.43
C GLU A 194 -17.32 -19.51 -3.65
N ALA A 195 -16.07 -19.59 -3.18
CA ALA A 195 -15.40 -18.53 -2.41
C ALA A 195 -14.65 -17.50 -3.29
N LEU A 196 -14.32 -17.87 -4.55
CA LEU A 196 -13.60 -16.97 -5.48
C LEU A 196 -14.24 -15.58 -5.63
N PRO A 197 -15.59 -15.43 -5.77
CA PRO A 197 -16.20 -14.11 -5.89
C PRO A 197 -15.93 -13.22 -4.67
N ILE A 198 -15.91 -13.78 -3.45
CA ILE A 198 -15.65 -13.05 -2.21
C ILE A 198 -14.19 -12.57 -2.19
N VAL A 199 -13.26 -13.42 -2.60
CA VAL A 199 -11.84 -13.08 -2.67
C VAL A 199 -11.58 -11.98 -3.71
N TRP A 200 -12.26 -12.02 -4.86
CA TRP A 200 -12.15 -10.99 -5.89
C TRP A 200 -12.85 -9.67 -5.53
N LEU A 201 -13.81 -9.69 -4.61
CA LEU A 201 -14.41 -8.47 -4.07
C LEU A 201 -13.42 -7.67 -3.21
N ASN A 202 -12.39 -8.32 -2.65
CA ASN A 202 -11.32 -7.64 -1.96
C ASN A 202 -10.42 -6.90 -2.97
N PRO A 203 -10.32 -5.55 -2.91
CA PRO A 203 -9.52 -4.78 -3.86
C PRO A 203 -8.05 -5.24 -3.90
N LEU A 204 -7.50 -5.65 -2.76
CA LEU A 204 -6.08 -5.96 -2.63
C LEU A 204 -5.69 -7.30 -3.28
N THR A 205 -6.67 -8.20 -3.51
CA THR A 205 -6.45 -9.46 -4.26
C THR A 205 -5.80 -9.20 -5.60
N SER A 206 -6.31 -8.22 -6.34
CA SER A 206 -5.81 -7.87 -7.67
C SER A 206 -4.34 -7.43 -7.64
N PHE A 207 -3.99 -6.54 -6.73
CA PHE A 207 -2.63 -6.00 -6.61
C PHE A 207 -1.64 -7.07 -6.12
N VAL A 208 -2.00 -7.87 -5.12
CA VAL A 208 -1.18 -8.96 -4.61
C VAL A 208 -0.93 -10.02 -5.68
N THR A 209 -1.94 -10.35 -6.49
CA THR A 209 -1.79 -11.32 -7.58
C THR A 209 -0.76 -10.84 -8.62
N ILE A 210 -0.81 -9.55 -9.00
CA ILE A 210 0.17 -8.98 -9.94
C ILE A 210 1.57 -8.96 -9.31
N PHE A 211 1.71 -8.65 -8.01
CA PHE A 211 3.00 -8.72 -7.31
C PHE A 211 3.56 -10.14 -7.27
N LYS A 212 2.74 -11.14 -6.97
CA LYS A 212 3.18 -12.57 -6.97
C LYS A 212 3.69 -12.99 -8.34
N ALA A 213 3.09 -12.48 -9.41
CA ALA A 213 3.50 -12.79 -10.79
C ALA A 213 4.92 -12.34 -11.13
N ALA A 214 5.57 -11.52 -10.30
CA ALA A 214 6.97 -11.15 -10.49
C ALA A 214 7.97 -12.31 -10.20
N PHE A 215 7.60 -13.27 -9.33
CA PHE A 215 8.43 -14.45 -9.02
C PHE A 215 7.77 -15.79 -9.36
N LYS A 216 6.46 -15.80 -9.58
CA LYS A 216 5.69 -17.02 -9.78
C LYS A 216 4.84 -16.91 -11.03
N GLU A 217 4.76 -17.97 -11.80
CA GLU A 217 3.84 -18.06 -12.93
C GLU A 217 2.40 -18.06 -12.43
N ILE A 218 1.62 -17.12 -12.93
CA ILE A 218 0.18 -17.00 -12.67
C ILE A 218 -0.54 -17.26 -14.00
N GLU A 219 -1.61 -18.02 -13.96
CA GLU A 219 -2.44 -18.28 -15.13
C GLU A 219 -2.92 -16.96 -15.77
N LEU A 220 -2.80 -16.87 -17.09
CA LEU A 220 -3.02 -15.63 -17.84
C LEU A 220 -4.40 -15.02 -17.57
N HIS A 221 -5.44 -15.84 -17.42
CA HIS A 221 -6.79 -15.35 -17.13
C HIS A 221 -6.90 -14.66 -15.76
N TYR A 222 -6.22 -15.17 -14.71
CA TYR A 222 -6.16 -14.51 -13.41
C TYR A 222 -5.35 -13.21 -13.46
N LEU A 223 -4.28 -13.18 -14.25
CA LEU A 223 -3.48 -11.96 -14.42
C LEU A 223 -4.27 -10.85 -15.13
N ILE A 224 -4.95 -11.18 -16.24
CA ILE A 224 -5.81 -10.23 -16.97
C ILE A 224 -6.93 -9.73 -16.07
N LEU A 225 -7.60 -10.61 -15.34
CA LEU A 225 -8.66 -10.24 -14.39
C LEU A 225 -8.12 -9.33 -13.30
N SER A 226 -6.94 -9.62 -12.75
CA SER A 226 -6.28 -8.80 -11.73
C SER A 226 -6.01 -7.39 -12.21
N VAL A 227 -5.44 -7.24 -13.40
CA VAL A 227 -5.14 -5.92 -13.98
C VAL A 227 -6.44 -5.14 -14.23
N SER A 228 -7.46 -5.80 -14.78
CA SER A 228 -8.76 -5.17 -15.06
C SER A 228 -9.46 -4.69 -13.79
N LEU A 229 -9.49 -5.52 -12.75
CA LEU A 229 -10.07 -5.15 -11.45
C LEU A 229 -9.25 -4.08 -10.74
N ALA A 230 -7.92 -4.12 -10.80
CA ALA A 230 -7.06 -3.09 -10.24
C ALA A 230 -7.37 -1.71 -10.85
N ILE A 231 -7.52 -1.64 -12.18
CA ILE A 231 -7.93 -0.41 -12.89
C ILE A 231 -9.33 0.03 -12.43
N GLY A 232 -10.29 -0.92 -12.30
CA GLY A 232 -11.63 -0.63 -11.80
C GLY A 232 -11.64 -0.03 -10.39
N TRP A 233 -10.84 -0.60 -9.48
CA TRP A 233 -10.69 -0.08 -8.11
C TRP A 233 -10.04 1.31 -8.07
N ILE A 234 -9.02 1.55 -8.90
CA ILE A 234 -8.39 2.87 -9.04
C ILE A 234 -9.42 3.89 -9.56
N ALA A 235 -10.19 3.54 -10.59
CA ALA A 235 -11.23 4.40 -11.13
C ALA A 235 -12.31 4.73 -10.08
N LEU A 236 -12.75 3.73 -9.31
CA LEU A 236 -13.70 3.93 -8.21
C LEU A 236 -13.15 4.90 -7.15
N MET A 237 -11.91 4.70 -6.70
CA MET A 237 -11.28 5.57 -5.71
C MET A 237 -11.04 6.99 -6.25
N PHE A 238 -10.71 7.13 -7.52
CA PHE A 238 -10.62 8.43 -8.19
C PHE A 238 -11.96 9.15 -8.20
N LEU A 239 -13.07 8.46 -8.53
CA LEU A 239 -14.41 9.03 -8.51
C LEU A 239 -14.81 9.46 -7.09
N LEU A 240 -14.58 8.62 -6.09
CA LEU A 240 -14.83 8.96 -4.68
C LEU A 240 -14.02 10.19 -4.24
N HIS A 241 -12.75 10.25 -4.61
CA HIS A 241 -11.89 11.41 -4.35
C HIS A 241 -12.53 12.70 -4.97
N LYS A 242 -12.96 12.66 -6.23
CA LYS A 242 -13.60 13.80 -6.90
C LYS A 242 -14.91 14.22 -6.23
N VAL A 243 -15.74 13.26 -5.83
CA VAL A 243 -17.00 13.53 -5.12
C VAL A 243 -16.74 14.20 -3.77
N ILE A 244 -15.76 13.70 -3.01
CA ILE A 244 -15.37 14.28 -1.71
C ILE A 244 -14.86 15.70 -1.89
N GLN A 245 -13.96 15.92 -2.86
CA GLN A 245 -13.47 17.27 -3.15
C GLN A 245 -14.59 18.24 -3.52
N ALA A 246 -15.53 17.83 -4.39
CA ALA A 246 -16.61 18.70 -4.85
C ALA A 246 -17.62 19.05 -3.73
N LYS A 247 -17.94 18.10 -2.85
CA LYS A 247 -19.00 18.26 -1.85
C LYS A 247 -18.50 18.71 -0.48
N MET A 248 -17.31 18.26 -0.07
CA MET A 248 -16.84 18.37 1.31
C MET A 248 -15.69 19.36 1.51
N LEU A 249 -15.07 19.88 0.43
CA LEU A 249 -13.89 20.73 0.54
C LEU A 249 -14.15 22.00 1.38
N LYS A 250 -15.29 22.66 1.19
CA LYS A 250 -15.67 23.85 1.96
C LYS A 250 -15.88 23.50 3.43
N GLN A 251 -16.66 22.45 3.70
CA GLN A 251 -16.92 21.99 5.07
C GLN A 251 -15.64 21.52 5.78
N LEU A 252 -14.71 20.91 5.03
CA LEU A 252 -13.43 20.46 5.55
C LEU A 252 -12.55 21.64 5.98
N LEU A 253 -12.61 22.75 5.25
CA LEU A 253 -11.90 23.98 5.61
C LEU A 253 -12.51 24.69 6.83
N ASP A 254 -13.85 24.61 6.98
CA ASP A 254 -14.56 25.21 8.10
C ASP A 254 -14.38 24.36 9.40
N ALA A 255 -14.08 23.05 9.27
CA ALA A 255 -13.86 22.13 10.39
C ALA A 255 -12.40 22.12 10.92
N LEU A 256 -11.44 22.71 10.17
CA LEU A 256 -10.03 22.84 10.55
C LEU A 256 -9.76 24.13 11.33
#